data_ae6afe933de581dce0b3954c4cda8c07
#
_entry.id   ae6afe933de581dce0b3954c4cda8c07
#
_cell.length_a   1.000
_cell.length_b   1.000
_cell.length_c   1.000
_cell.angle_alpha   90.00
_cell.angle_beta   90.00
_cell.angle_gamma   90.00
#
_symmetry.space_group_name_H-M   'P 1'
#
loop_
_entity.id
_entity.type
_entity.pdbx_description
1 polymer ?
#
loop_
_entity_poly.entity_id
_entity_poly.type
_entity_poly.pdbx_seq_one_letter_code
_entity_poly.pdbx_strand_id
1 'polypeptide(L)'
;ISGESMVRQLLHGKNFFKDEFDVDVDNLWLPDVFGYSAALPQILKKSGVNFFLTQKLSWSQFNDFPHQTFHWRGIDGTEILTHFPPENTYNSELDTQFLLPAQSGFKEKDKLDEFISLFGVGDGGGGPKPENIELGIRMKDLENSPKVRFDTAKNFFHRLEKEKESLDTWVGELYLELHRGTLTTHGLVKKQNRKLEWKLRAVEMLWSCVDLDKYPAKELDALWKKLLINQFHDIIPGSSINMVYQTTHKEYDEIHKGCDDLIDQSTKILFSEDENAFVLMNTLSYSWQGMVIIPESFYGHTILNDLGEALKLQKNGEKIEAFVTLNPLTFSTFRKGEKSNTEELIDNGLILENDLIRYEFNDQGQMISAFDKEIGKEVIYDVGNVLSLYEDRPNNWDAWDIDFFYREALLETAVVSNKLLALTGGISKQIEFTFDIGDSNIVQKI
;
A
#
# COMPACT_ATOMS: atom_id res chain seq x y z
N ILE A 1 -0.80 -1.38 0.85
CA ILE A 1 -0.75 -2.81 1.19
C ILE A 1 -1.62 -3.55 0.18
N SER A 2 -1.09 -4.65 -0.40
CA SER A 2 -1.82 -5.48 -1.36
C SER A 2 -2.85 -6.37 -0.68
N GLY A 3 -3.84 -6.86 -1.46
CA GLY A 3 -4.79 -7.88 -0.99
C GLY A 3 -4.09 -9.17 -0.57
N GLU A 4 -3.01 -9.56 -1.26
CA GLU A 4 -2.18 -10.72 -0.89
C GLU A 4 -1.55 -10.56 0.50
N SER A 5 -0.95 -9.39 0.78
CA SER A 5 -0.40 -9.12 2.11
C SER A 5 -1.47 -9.17 3.19
N MET A 6 -2.67 -8.65 2.95
CA MET A 6 -3.77 -8.71 3.90
C MET A 6 -4.22 -10.16 4.18
N VAL A 7 -4.32 -10.99 3.14
CA VAL A 7 -4.62 -12.43 3.30
C VAL A 7 -3.54 -13.11 4.14
N ARG A 8 -2.26 -12.79 3.91
CA ARG A 8 -1.15 -13.37 4.70
C ARG A 8 -1.10 -12.89 6.13
N GLN A 9 -1.42 -11.62 6.40
CA GLN A 9 -1.58 -11.12 7.77
C GLN A 9 -2.60 -11.97 8.54
N LEU A 10 -3.77 -12.23 7.94
CA LEU A 10 -4.81 -13.07 8.52
C LEU A 10 -4.36 -14.53 8.69
N LEU A 11 -3.70 -15.09 7.67
CA LEU A 11 -3.19 -16.46 7.71
C LEU A 11 -2.19 -16.65 8.86
N HIS A 12 -1.18 -15.79 8.93
CA HIS A 12 -0.18 -15.86 10.00
C HIS A 12 -0.77 -15.59 11.37
N GLY A 13 -1.68 -14.60 11.51
CA GLY A 13 -2.35 -14.29 12.76
C GLY A 13 -3.23 -15.45 13.25
N LYS A 14 -4.07 -16.01 12.37
CA LYS A 14 -4.93 -17.15 12.75
C LYS A 14 -4.10 -18.39 13.11
N ASN A 15 -3.06 -18.70 12.34
CA ASN A 15 -2.17 -19.82 12.66
C ASN A 15 -1.48 -19.61 14.00
N PHE A 16 -0.96 -18.41 14.29
CA PHE A 16 -0.35 -18.11 15.59
C PHE A 16 -1.32 -18.36 16.76
N PHE A 17 -2.54 -17.83 16.70
CA PHE A 17 -3.52 -18.05 17.76
C PHE A 17 -3.94 -19.53 17.88
N LYS A 18 -3.99 -20.25 16.75
CA LYS A 18 -4.31 -21.67 16.76
C LYS A 18 -3.18 -22.49 17.36
N ASP A 19 -1.93 -22.21 16.99
CA ASP A 19 -0.76 -22.97 17.41
C ASP A 19 -0.40 -22.72 18.89
N GLU A 20 -0.48 -21.46 19.35
CA GLU A 20 -0.09 -21.08 20.70
C GLU A 20 -1.21 -21.25 21.75
N PHE A 21 -2.47 -21.08 21.36
CA PHE A 21 -3.60 -21.03 22.29
C PHE A 21 -4.75 -21.99 21.95
N ASP A 22 -4.66 -22.74 20.86
CA ASP A 22 -5.73 -23.58 20.31
C ASP A 22 -7.05 -22.82 20.08
N VAL A 23 -6.95 -21.53 19.70
CA VAL A 23 -8.09 -20.65 19.47
C VAL A 23 -8.21 -20.35 17.99
N ASP A 24 -9.40 -20.55 17.42
CA ASP A 24 -9.76 -20.01 16.11
C ASP A 24 -10.41 -18.62 16.30
N VAL A 25 -9.73 -17.58 15.82
CA VAL A 25 -10.21 -16.19 15.92
C VAL A 25 -11.15 -15.84 14.78
N ASP A 26 -12.26 -15.19 15.11
CA ASP A 26 -13.33 -14.81 14.19
C ASP A 26 -13.61 -13.30 14.14
N ASN A 27 -12.83 -12.51 14.88
CA ASN A 27 -12.90 -11.05 14.88
C ASN A 27 -11.52 -10.43 14.61
N LEU A 28 -11.51 -9.33 13.85
CA LEU A 28 -10.34 -8.48 13.63
C LEU A 28 -10.54 -7.20 14.43
N TRP A 29 -9.51 -6.86 15.22
CA TRP A 29 -9.45 -5.60 15.94
C TRP A 29 -8.23 -4.81 15.49
N LEU A 30 -8.47 -3.65 14.84
CA LEU A 30 -7.46 -2.70 14.41
C LEU A 30 -7.79 -1.32 15.02
N PRO A 31 -7.29 -1.03 16.23
CA PRO A 31 -7.73 0.15 16.97
C PRO A 31 -7.25 1.47 16.37
N ASP A 32 -6.11 1.50 15.67
CA ASP A 32 -5.42 2.75 15.34
C ASP A 32 -4.96 2.87 13.88
N VAL A 33 -5.54 2.13 12.95
CA VAL A 33 -5.20 2.22 11.53
C VAL A 33 -5.95 3.40 10.87
N PHE A 34 -5.27 4.11 9.95
CA PHE A 34 -5.70 5.39 9.37
C PHE A 34 -6.66 5.23 8.19
N GLY A 35 -7.70 4.42 8.38
CA GLY A 35 -8.71 4.08 7.39
C GLY A 35 -8.60 2.66 6.87
N TYR A 36 -9.68 2.16 6.25
CA TYR A 36 -9.81 0.75 5.88
C TYR A 36 -10.40 0.60 4.49
N SER A 37 -9.72 -0.17 3.66
CA SER A 37 -10.12 -0.44 2.28
C SER A 37 -11.47 -1.15 2.18
N ALA A 38 -12.29 -0.77 1.23
CA ALA A 38 -13.55 -1.45 0.89
C ALA A 38 -13.36 -2.90 0.40
N ALA A 39 -12.14 -3.37 0.16
CA ALA A 39 -11.84 -4.77 -0.11
C ALA A 39 -11.71 -5.62 1.16
N LEU A 40 -11.57 -5.00 2.35
CA LEU A 40 -11.33 -5.73 3.58
C LEU A 40 -12.49 -6.65 4.00
N PRO A 41 -13.78 -6.29 3.91
CA PRO A 41 -14.88 -7.19 4.25
C PRO A 41 -14.83 -8.55 3.56
N GLN A 42 -14.56 -8.57 2.25
CA GLN A 42 -14.45 -9.83 1.50
C GLN A 42 -13.25 -10.67 1.93
N ILE A 43 -12.11 -10.04 2.22
CA ILE A 43 -10.90 -10.71 2.67
C ILE A 43 -11.15 -11.34 4.05
N LEU A 44 -11.73 -10.60 4.98
CA LEU A 44 -12.08 -11.07 6.32
C LEU A 44 -13.05 -12.25 6.24
N LYS A 45 -14.16 -12.09 5.54
CA LYS A 45 -15.21 -13.12 5.45
C LYS A 45 -14.68 -14.43 4.86
N LYS A 46 -13.90 -14.34 3.78
CA LYS A 46 -13.28 -15.51 3.13
C LYS A 46 -12.18 -16.16 3.96
N SER A 47 -11.62 -15.42 4.93
CA SER A 47 -10.64 -15.93 5.89
C SER A 47 -11.29 -16.44 7.19
N GLY A 48 -12.63 -16.51 7.28
CA GLY A 48 -13.35 -16.97 8.47
C GLY A 48 -13.41 -15.94 9.60
N VAL A 49 -13.20 -14.66 9.30
CA VAL A 49 -13.36 -13.54 10.24
C VAL A 49 -14.67 -12.83 9.92
N ASN A 50 -15.58 -12.81 10.89
CA ASN A 50 -16.96 -12.33 10.68
C ASN A 50 -17.22 -10.95 11.30
N PHE A 51 -16.32 -10.46 12.15
CA PHE A 51 -16.51 -9.27 12.95
C PHE A 51 -15.32 -8.33 12.87
N PHE A 52 -15.60 -7.03 12.89
CA PHE A 52 -14.58 -5.99 12.83
C PHE A 52 -14.77 -4.95 13.94
N LEU A 53 -13.67 -4.59 14.63
CA LEU A 53 -13.64 -3.63 15.73
C LEU A 53 -12.58 -2.56 15.45
N THR A 54 -12.97 -1.29 15.55
CA THR A 54 -12.07 -0.13 15.55
C THR A 54 -12.76 1.08 16.19
N GLN A 55 -12.00 2.11 16.56
CA GLN A 55 -12.56 3.42 16.94
C GLN A 55 -11.87 4.59 16.22
N LYS A 56 -10.85 4.34 15.38
CA LYS A 56 -10.02 5.42 14.79
C LYS A 56 -10.80 6.42 13.95
N LEU A 57 -11.93 6.03 13.35
CA LEU A 57 -12.76 6.95 12.58
C LEU A 57 -13.42 8.07 13.43
N SER A 58 -13.47 7.92 14.76
CA SER A 58 -13.91 8.98 15.67
C SER A 58 -12.98 10.21 15.69
N TRP A 59 -11.75 10.06 15.14
CA TRP A 59 -10.76 11.13 15.03
C TRP A 59 -10.90 11.96 13.75
N SER A 60 -11.87 11.66 12.88
CA SER A 60 -12.12 12.44 11.66
C SER A 60 -12.36 13.92 11.99
N GLN A 61 -11.70 14.82 11.23
CA GLN A 61 -11.67 16.27 11.51
C GLN A 61 -12.96 16.99 11.12
N PHE A 62 -13.68 16.53 10.09
CA PHE A 62 -14.74 17.29 9.47
C PHE A 62 -16.10 16.64 9.61
N ASN A 63 -16.19 15.33 9.49
CA ASN A 63 -17.44 14.60 9.51
C ASN A 63 -17.44 13.52 10.59
N ASP A 64 -18.49 13.51 11.41
CA ASP A 64 -18.74 12.38 12.30
C ASP A 64 -19.24 11.20 11.49
N PHE A 65 -18.58 10.05 11.64
CA PHE A 65 -19.04 8.83 11.00
C PHE A 65 -20.44 8.46 11.51
N PRO A 66 -21.44 8.19 10.62
CA PRO A 66 -22.85 8.15 11.03
C PRO A 66 -23.26 6.96 11.91
N HIS A 67 -22.45 5.90 11.96
CA HIS A 67 -22.76 4.67 12.67
C HIS A 67 -21.66 4.29 13.67
N GLN A 68 -22.03 3.54 14.70
CA GLN A 68 -21.09 2.87 15.60
C GLN A 68 -21.24 1.34 15.56
N THR A 69 -22.43 0.85 15.24
CA THR A 69 -22.70 -0.58 15.01
C THR A 69 -23.49 -0.75 13.73
N PHE A 70 -22.90 -1.45 12.75
CA PHE A 70 -23.46 -1.51 11.40
C PHE A 70 -22.95 -2.70 10.60
N HIS A 71 -23.62 -3.00 9.49
CA HIS A 71 -23.09 -3.88 8.46
C HIS A 71 -22.13 -3.13 7.55
N TRP A 72 -20.87 -3.53 7.52
CA TRP A 72 -19.91 -2.97 6.56
C TRP A 72 -19.87 -3.81 5.30
N ARG A 73 -20.33 -3.22 4.17
CA ARG A 73 -20.39 -3.86 2.86
C ARG A 73 -19.20 -3.43 2.00
N GLY A 74 -18.42 -4.42 1.56
CA GLY A 74 -17.28 -4.23 0.66
C GLY A 74 -17.64 -4.12 -0.81
N ILE A 75 -16.61 -4.02 -1.65
CA ILE A 75 -16.72 -3.83 -3.11
C ILE A 75 -17.39 -4.99 -3.85
N ASP A 76 -17.37 -6.21 -3.30
CA ASP A 76 -17.99 -7.41 -3.87
C ASP A 76 -19.39 -7.70 -3.29
N GLY A 77 -19.91 -6.82 -2.44
CA GLY A 77 -21.18 -6.99 -1.74
C GLY A 77 -21.10 -7.83 -0.46
N THR A 78 -19.93 -8.34 -0.09
CA THR A 78 -19.76 -9.07 1.18
C THR A 78 -19.94 -8.13 2.36
N GLU A 79 -20.65 -8.61 3.39
CA GLU A 79 -20.90 -7.86 4.63
C GLU A 79 -20.24 -8.52 5.84
N ILE A 80 -19.72 -7.67 6.73
CA ILE A 80 -19.26 -8.04 8.07
C ILE A 80 -19.88 -7.14 9.11
N LEU A 81 -20.15 -7.69 10.30
CA LEU A 81 -20.66 -6.93 11.43
C LEU A 81 -19.52 -6.12 12.05
N THR A 82 -19.71 -4.80 12.14
CA THR A 82 -18.69 -3.85 12.58
C THR A 82 -19.18 -3.06 13.78
N HIS A 83 -18.27 -2.82 14.73
CA HIS A 83 -18.54 -2.01 15.91
C HIS A 83 -17.42 -1.00 16.18
N PHE A 84 -17.81 0.24 16.48
CA PHE A 84 -16.94 1.30 17.01
C PHE A 84 -17.37 1.63 18.44
N PRO A 85 -16.47 1.46 19.43
CA PRO A 85 -16.80 1.81 20.82
C PRO A 85 -17.28 3.26 20.95
N PRO A 86 -18.46 3.53 21.55
CA PRO A 86 -19.01 4.88 21.62
C PRO A 86 -18.25 5.85 22.54
N GLU A 87 -17.30 5.34 23.32
CA GLU A 87 -16.35 6.15 24.09
C GLU A 87 -15.27 6.80 23.22
N ASN A 88 -15.11 6.39 21.98
CA ASN A 88 -14.11 6.88 21.03
C ASN A 88 -12.67 6.74 21.53
N THR A 89 -12.43 5.77 22.39
CA THR A 89 -11.11 5.44 22.97
C THR A 89 -10.96 3.93 23.19
N TYR A 90 -9.73 3.49 23.28
CA TYR A 90 -9.35 2.15 23.76
C TYR A 90 -8.75 2.19 25.17
N ASN A 91 -8.78 3.35 25.83
CA ASN A 91 -8.24 3.61 27.16
C ASN A 91 -9.31 4.13 28.12
N SER A 92 -10.48 3.47 28.17
CA SER A 92 -11.54 3.84 29.12
C SER A 92 -11.06 3.67 30.56
N GLU A 93 -11.36 4.61 31.42
CA GLU A 93 -11.15 4.46 32.87
C GLU A 93 -12.29 3.68 33.55
N LEU A 94 -13.35 3.31 32.81
CA LEU A 94 -14.53 2.59 33.28
C LEU A 94 -15.30 3.30 34.40
N ASP A 95 -15.25 4.62 34.42
CA ASP A 95 -16.00 5.45 35.36
C ASP A 95 -17.23 6.11 34.70
N THR A 96 -17.99 6.86 35.48
CA THR A 96 -19.19 7.54 34.98
C THR A 96 -18.88 8.66 33.98
N GLN A 97 -17.65 9.21 34.00
CA GLN A 97 -17.27 10.28 33.05
C GLN A 97 -17.08 9.73 31.63
N PHE A 98 -16.70 8.48 31.49
CA PHE A 98 -16.60 7.78 30.22
C PHE A 98 -17.91 7.12 29.80
N LEU A 99 -18.55 6.38 30.72
CA LEU A 99 -19.68 5.51 30.39
C LEU A 99 -21.00 6.27 30.16
N LEU A 100 -21.28 7.36 30.88
CA LEU A 100 -22.52 8.11 30.68
C LEU A 100 -22.58 8.88 29.35
N PRO A 101 -21.51 9.59 28.92
CA PRO A 101 -21.46 10.16 27.58
C PRO A 101 -21.56 9.12 26.47
N ALA A 102 -20.89 7.97 26.65
CA ALA A 102 -20.96 6.86 25.69
C ALA A 102 -22.39 6.33 25.56
N GLN A 103 -23.08 6.06 26.65
CA GLN A 103 -24.47 5.60 26.64
C GLN A 103 -25.41 6.63 25.96
N SER A 104 -25.28 7.90 26.30
CA SER A 104 -26.14 8.95 25.72
C SER A 104 -25.83 9.21 24.26
N GLY A 105 -24.56 9.13 23.86
CA GLY A 105 -24.07 9.35 22.52
C GLY A 105 -24.10 8.14 21.59
N PHE A 106 -24.41 6.93 22.10
CA PHE A 106 -24.44 5.72 21.29
C PHE A 106 -25.48 5.83 20.17
N LYS A 107 -25.05 5.73 18.93
CA LYS A 107 -25.88 6.04 17.76
C LYS A 107 -26.98 5.02 17.54
N GLU A 108 -26.73 3.76 17.86
CA GLU A 108 -27.69 2.67 17.73
C GLU A 108 -28.43 2.32 19.05
N LYS A 109 -28.46 3.22 20.04
CA LYS A 109 -29.12 3.02 21.34
C LYS A 109 -30.62 2.68 21.27
N ASP A 110 -31.29 3.04 20.18
CA ASP A 110 -32.70 2.68 19.95
C ASP A 110 -32.87 1.28 19.31
N LYS A 111 -31.76 0.64 18.93
CA LYS A 111 -31.71 -0.66 18.26
C LYS A 111 -31.00 -1.74 19.10
N LEU A 112 -30.06 -1.31 19.96
CA LEU A 112 -29.15 -2.17 20.70
C LEU A 112 -29.09 -1.77 22.18
N ASP A 113 -29.05 -2.76 23.07
CA ASP A 113 -29.01 -2.58 24.53
C ASP A 113 -27.57 -2.61 25.10
N GLU A 114 -26.57 -2.91 24.29
CA GLU A 114 -25.17 -2.99 24.74
C GLU A 114 -24.16 -2.45 23.74
N PHE A 115 -23.05 -1.99 24.27
CA PHE A 115 -21.85 -1.66 23.50
C PHE A 115 -20.60 -2.16 24.24
N ILE A 116 -19.45 -2.23 23.52
CA ILE A 116 -18.17 -2.58 24.13
C ILE A 116 -17.44 -1.34 24.61
N SER A 117 -16.89 -1.39 25.82
CA SER A 117 -15.93 -0.42 26.38
C SER A 117 -14.57 -1.08 26.45
N LEU A 118 -13.54 -0.42 25.95
CA LEU A 118 -12.18 -0.95 25.89
C LEU A 118 -11.32 -0.26 26.94
N PHE A 119 -10.66 -1.03 27.80
CA PHE A 119 -9.84 -0.48 28.87
C PHE A 119 -8.47 -1.19 28.96
N GLY A 120 -7.51 -0.49 29.54
CA GLY A 120 -6.12 -0.91 29.61
C GLY A 120 -5.18 0.26 29.30
N VAL A 121 -3.94 -0.04 28.94
CA VAL A 121 -2.95 0.96 28.52
C VAL A 121 -2.66 0.75 27.05
N GLY A 122 -3.19 1.64 26.18
CA GLY A 122 -2.80 1.80 24.79
C GLY A 122 -1.46 2.53 24.68
N ASP A 123 -1.06 2.99 23.50
CA ASP A 123 0.13 3.82 23.24
C ASP A 123 1.28 3.68 24.25
N GLY A 124 2.05 2.65 24.18
CA GLY A 124 3.12 2.36 25.14
C GLY A 124 3.00 0.99 25.80
N GLY A 125 1.84 0.36 25.61
CA GLY A 125 1.57 -1.00 26.05
C GLY A 125 1.40 -1.14 27.57
N GLY A 126 0.60 -2.10 27.96
CA GLY A 126 0.36 -2.45 29.35
C GLY A 126 -1.00 -3.09 29.52
N GLY A 127 -1.20 -3.72 30.69
CA GLY A 127 -2.49 -4.26 31.09
C GLY A 127 -3.36 -3.24 31.80
N PRO A 128 -4.59 -3.63 32.19
CA PRO A 128 -5.47 -2.83 33.02
C PRO A 128 -4.81 -2.48 34.37
N LYS A 129 -5.05 -1.26 34.84
CA LYS A 129 -4.67 -0.86 36.18
C LYS A 129 -5.61 -1.51 37.21
N PRO A 130 -5.16 -1.74 38.49
CA PRO A 130 -6.05 -2.21 39.56
C PRO A 130 -7.32 -1.37 39.71
N GLU A 131 -7.21 -0.04 39.51
CA GLU A 131 -8.31 0.91 39.58
C GLU A 131 -9.37 0.65 38.50
N ASN A 132 -8.98 0.28 37.28
CA ASN A 132 -9.93 -0.05 36.21
C ASN A 132 -10.77 -1.29 36.60
N ILE A 133 -10.15 -2.31 37.21
CA ILE A 133 -10.84 -3.50 37.65
C ILE A 133 -11.82 -3.17 38.81
N GLU A 134 -11.36 -2.39 39.78
CA GLU A 134 -12.18 -1.97 40.90
C GLU A 134 -13.39 -1.12 40.45
N LEU A 135 -13.17 -0.16 39.55
CA LEU A 135 -14.22 0.65 38.99
C LEU A 135 -15.23 -0.21 38.22
N GLY A 136 -14.77 -1.08 37.33
CA GLY A 136 -15.65 -1.97 36.57
C GLY A 136 -16.50 -2.89 37.48
N ILE A 137 -15.95 -3.36 38.63
CA ILE A 137 -16.72 -4.12 39.62
C ILE A 137 -17.80 -3.24 40.26
N ARG A 138 -17.49 -2.01 40.64
CA ARG A 138 -18.43 -1.06 41.26
C ARG A 138 -19.52 -0.61 40.29
N MET A 139 -19.19 -0.48 39.01
CA MET A 139 -20.13 -0.10 37.93
C MET A 139 -21.07 -1.26 37.54
N LYS A 140 -20.90 -2.47 38.07
CA LYS A 140 -21.70 -3.65 37.73
C LYS A 140 -23.21 -3.40 37.85
N ASP A 141 -23.64 -2.67 38.87
CA ASP A 141 -25.04 -2.37 39.13
C ASP A 141 -25.22 -1.00 39.83
N LEU A 142 -24.48 0.01 39.35
CA LEU A 142 -24.59 1.37 39.87
C LEU A 142 -25.88 2.00 39.37
N GLU A 143 -26.65 2.62 40.26
CA GLU A 143 -27.90 3.33 39.90
C GLU A 143 -27.64 4.49 38.91
N ASN A 144 -28.49 4.63 37.92
CA ASN A 144 -28.42 5.64 36.86
C ASN A 144 -27.13 5.58 36.00
N SER A 145 -26.50 4.42 35.92
CA SER A 145 -25.31 4.19 35.09
C SER A 145 -25.47 2.92 34.25
N PRO A 146 -24.77 2.82 33.10
CA PRO A 146 -24.71 1.56 32.37
C PRO A 146 -24.20 0.42 33.25
N LYS A 147 -24.81 -0.75 33.14
CA LYS A 147 -24.35 -1.95 33.84
C LYS A 147 -23.11 -2.51 33.15
N VAL A 148 -22.01 -2.59 33.88
CA VAL A 148 -20.72 -3.10 33.36
C VAL A 148 -20.56 -4.58 33.67
N ARG A 149 -20.09 -5.35 32.70
CA ARG A 149 -19.59 -6.70 32.88
C ARG A 149 -18.27 -6.88 32.15
N PHE A 150 -17.31 -7.57 32.75
CA PHE A 150 -16.10 -7.96 32.05
C PHE A 150 -16.41 -9.10 31.09
N ASP A 151 -15.94 -8.96 29.85
CA ASP A 151 -16.21 -9.93 28.80
C ASP A 151 -15.10 -9.88 27.72
N THR A 152 -15.24 -10.68 26.68
CA THR A 152 -14.37 -10.68 25.51
C THR A 152 -15.08 -10.10 24.30
N ALA A 153 -14.32 -9.52 23.36
CA ALA A 153 -14.87 -9.03 22.10
C ALA A 153 -15.63 -10.14 21.34
N LYS A 154 -15.14 -11.38 21.38
CA LYS A 154 -15.81 -12.54 20.79
C LYS A 154 -17.21 -12.73 21.33
N ASN A 155 -17.38 -12.78 22.64
CA ASN A 155 -18.68 -12.98 23.27
C ASN A 155 -19.64 -11.81 22.98
N PHE A 156 -19.14 -10.58 22.98
CA PHE A 156 -19.90 -9.40 22.59
C PHE A 156 -20.46 -9.54 21.17
N PHE A 157 -19.59 -9.80 20.18
CA PHE A 157 -20.03 -9.93 18.79
C PHE A 157 -21.01 -11.09 18.57
N HIS A 158 -20.84 -12.20 19.23
CA HIS A 158 -21.78 -13.34 19.14
C HIS A 158 -23.17 -13.03 19.74
N ARG A 159 -23.25 -12.09 20.69
CA ARG A 159 -24.57 -11.59 21.15
C ARG A 159 -25.15 -10.60 20.15
N LEU A 160 -24.34 -9.64 19.71
CA LEU A 160 -24.71 -8.61 18.74
C LEU A 160 -25.22 -9.23 17.42
N GLU A 161 -24.64 -10.36 16.99
CA GLU A 161 -25.07 -11.07 15.78
C GLU A 161 -26.56 -11.51 15.84
N LYS A 162 -27.12 -11.67 16.99
CA LYS A 162 -28.55 -12.06 17.16
C LYS A 162 -29.51 -10.90 16.87
N GLU A 163 -29.02 -9.67 16.95
CA GLU A 163 -29.78 -8.43 16.79
C GLU A 163 -29.47 -7.67 15.48
N LYS A 164 -28.60 -8.25 14.64
CA LYS A 164 -28.06 -7.60 13.45
C LYS A 164 -29.08 -7.19 12.38
N GLU A 165 -30.28 -7.78 12.36
CA GLU A 165 -31.32 -7.52 11.36
C GLU A 165 -31.82 -6.06 11.38
N SER A 166 -31.68 -5.36 12.51
CA SER A 166 -32.10 -3.97 12.69
C SER A 166 -31.06 -2.92 12.30
N LEU A 167 -29.84 -3.36 11.97
CA LEU A 167 -28.70 -2.47 11.75
C LEU A 167 -28.64 -1.92 10.33
N ASP A 168 -28.15 -0.70 10.22
CA ASP A 168 -27.91 -0.06 8.93
C ASP A 168 -26.67 -0.62 8.24
N THR A 169 -26.53 -0.34 6.94
CA THR A 169 -25.40 -0.79 6.13
C THR A 169 -24.58 0.40 5.62
N TRP A 170 -23.29 0.41 5.91
CA TRP A 170 -22.31 1.29 5.27
C TRP A 170 -21.67 0.59 4.07
N VAL A 171 -21.62 1.24 2.91
CA VAL A 171 -21.06 0.68 1.67
C VAL A 171 -19.80 1.43 1.28
N GLY A 172 -18.71 0.70 1.05
CA GLY A 172 -17.45 1.27 0.57
C GLY A 172 -16.34 1.28 1.62
N GLU A 173 -15.37 2.19 1.47
CA GLU A 173 -14.26 2.31 2.42
C GLU A 173 -14.68 2.99 3.72
N LEU A 174 -13.92 2.73 4.77
CA LEU A 174 -13.96 3.49 6.01
C LEU A 174 -12.80 4.49 5.97
N TYR A 175 -13.08 5.71 5.50
CA TYR A 175 -12.08 6.76 5.29
C TYR A 175 -11.86 7.56 6.57
N LEU A 176 -10.58 7.78 6.93
CA LEU A 176 -10.20 8.67 8.03
C LEU A 176 -9.86 10.06 7.48
N GLU A 177 -10.56 11.08 7.94
CA GLU A 177 -10.33 12.49 7.57
C GLU A 177 -9.25 13.12 8.47
N LEU A 178 -8.12 12.46 8.63
CA LEU A 178 -6.97 12.86 9.45
C LEU A 178 -5.71 12.19 8.93
N HIS A 179 -4.53 12.59 9.43
CA HIS A 179 -3.23 11.97 9.17
C HIS A 179 -2.85 11.90 7.68
N ARG A 180 -3.16 12.96 6.92
CA ARG A 180 -2.98 12.99 5.46
C ARG A 180 -1.52 13.06 5.02
N GLY A 181 -0.61 13.57 5.85
CA GLY A 181 0.83 13.56 5.60
C GLY A 181 1.38 12.15 5.43
N THR A 182 0.79 11.17 6.11
CA THR A 182 1.18 9.76 6.06
C THR A 182 1.03 9.11 4.69
N LEU A 183 0.26 9.69 3.79
CA LEU A 183 0.08 9.16 2.42
C LEU A 183 1.37 9.25 1.60
N THR A 184 2.25 10.22 1.88
CA THR A 184 3.47 10.49 1.11
C THR A 184 4.75 10.46 1.92
N THR A 185 4.69 10.66 3.24
CA THR A 185 5.87 10.66 4.14
C THR A 185 6.65 9.35 4.00
N HIS A 186 7.98 9.43 4.01
CA HIS A 186 8.88 8.29 3.77
C HIS A 186 8.51 7.48 2.50
N GLY A 187 8.35 8.17 1.36
CA GLY A 187 7.94 7.57 0.09
C GLY A 187 8.77 6.35 -0.34
N LEU A 188 10.06 6.27 0.06
CA LEU A 188 10.90 5.10 -0.20
C LEU A 188 10.38 3.83 0.50
N VAL A 189 9.87 3.93 1.72
CA VAL A 189 9.26 2.80 2.45
C VAL A 189 8.07 2.25 1.68
N LYS A 190 7.19 3.14 1.21
CA LYS A 190 6.01 2.78 0.41
C LYS A 190 6.38 2.14 -0.94
N LYS A 191 7.40 2.71 -1.61
CA LYS A 191 7.92 2.19 -2.88
C LYS A 191 8.52 0.79 -2.71
N GLN A 192 9.31 0.58 -1.68
CA GLN A 192 9.92 -0.72 -1.40
C GLN A 192 8.88 -1.76 -0.97
N ASN A 193 7.94 -1.40 -0.11
CA ASN A 193 6.83 -2.28 0.23
C ASN A 193 6.13 -2.79 -1.03
N ARG A 194 5.73 -1.89 -1.94
CA ARG A 194 5.05 -2.29 -3.19
C ARG A 194 5.92 -3.19 -4.06
N LYS A 195 7.21 -2.87 -4.23
CA LYS A 195 8.14 -3.70 -5.01
C LYS A 195 8.31 -5.10 -4.42
N LEU A 196 8.43 -5.20 -3.09
CA LEU A 196 8.64 -6.46 -2.41
C LEU A 196 7.40 -7.36 -2.39
N GLU A 197 6.20 -6.78 -2.25
CA GLU A 197 4.94 -7.53 -2.42
C GLU A 197 4.90 -8.26 -3.78
N TRP A 198 5.25 -7.56 -4.86
CA TRP A 198 5.29 -8.14 -6.20
C TRP A 198 6.44 -9.11 -6.40
N LYS A 199 7.63 -8.80 -5.86
CA LYS A 199 8.82 -9.64 -6.02
C LYS A 199 8.65 -10.99 -5.32
N LEU A 200 8.16 -10.99 -4.08
CA LEU A 200 7.87 -12.21 -3.33
C LEU A 200 6.85 -13.09 -4.07
N ARG A 201 5.75 -12.49 -4.54
CA ARG A 201 4.76 -13.21 -5.34
C ARG A 201 5.38 -13.82 -6.60
N ALA A 202 6.21 -13.05 -7.31
CA ALA A 202 6.88 -13.54 -8.52
C ALA A 202 7.84 -14.70 -8.22
N VAL A 203 8.57 -14.64 -7.11
CA VAL A 203 9.45 -15.73 -6.65
C VAL A 203 8.66 -16.99 -6.35
N GLU A 204 7.54 -16.89 -5.64
CA GLU A 204 6.67 -18.05 -5.37
C GLU A 204 6.13 -18.67 -6.66
N MET A 205 5.71 -17.84 -7.62
CA MET A 205 5.23 -18.32 -8.92
C MET A 205 6.35 -19.03 -9.69
N LEU A 206 7.57 -18.51 -9.67
CA LEU A 206 8.72 -19.13 -10.31
C LEU A 206 9.04 -20.49 -9.65
N TRP A 207 9.05 -20.57 -8.33
CA TRP A 207 9.28 -21.81 -7.60
C TRP A 207 8.12 -22.82 -7.72
N SER A 208 6.90 -22.38 -8.03
CA SER A 208 5.80 -23.30 -8.34
C SER A 208 6.02 -24.10 -9.64
N CYS A 209 6.98 -23.71 -10.48
CA CYS A 209 7.40 -24.44 -11.67
C CYS A 209 8.51 -25.47 -11.37
N VAL A 210 9.02 -25.53 -10.13
CA VAL A 210 10.00 -26.51 -9.67
C VAL A 210 9.30 -27.61 -8.88
N ASP A 211 9.93 -28.79 -8.77
CA ASP A 211 9.38 -29.91 -7.96
C ASP A 211 9.08 -29.46 -6.52
N LEU A 212 7.93 -29.87 -6.01
CA LEU A 212 7.42 -29.39 -4.71
C LEU A 212 8.33 -29.73 -3.51
N ASP A 213 9.06 -30.82 -3.58
CA ASP A 213 10.01 -31.23 -2.55
C ASP A 213 11.22 -30.26 -2.40
N LYS A 214 11.47 -29.45 -3.42
CA LYS A 214 12.52 -28.43 -3.44
C LYS A 214 12.00 -27.01 -3.09
N TYR A 215 10.69 -26.86 -2.92
CA TYR A 215 10.07 -25.55 -2.68
C TYR A 215 10.57 -24.92 -1.37
N PRO A 216 11.13 -23.69 -1.39
CA PRO A 216 11.79 -23.06 -0.24
C PRO A 216 10.78 -22.43 0.73
N ALA A 217 9.87 -23.23 1.28
CA ALA A 217 8.75 -22.75 2.09
C ALA A 217 9.19 -21.97 3.31
N LYS A 218 10.26 -22.38 3.98
CA LYS A 218 10.76 -21.72 5.21
C LYS A 218 11.40 -20.38 4.93
N GLU A 219 12.17 -20.30 3.86
CA GLU A 219 12.84 -19.09 3.41
C GLU A 219 11.79 -18.05 2.98
N LEU A 220 10.82 -18.44 2.18
CA LEU A 220 9.73 -17.58 1.74
C LEU A 220 8.84 -17.11 2.91
N ASP A 221 8.51 -17.99 3.84
CA ASP A 221 7.78 -17.64 5.07
C ASP A 221 8.52 -16.56 5.88
N ALA A 222 9.84 -16.72 6.05
CA ALA A 222 10.65 -15.76 6.77
C ALA A 222 10.71 -14.40 6.07
N LEU A 223 10.84 -14.36 4.75
CA LEU A 223 10.85 -13.12 3.95
C LEU A 223 9.49 -12.42 3.99
N TRP A 224 8.39 -13.17 3.87
CA TRP A 224 7.05 -12.63 4.01
C TRP A 224 6.82 -12.03 5.39
N LYS A 225 7.17 -12.71 6.47
CA LYS A 225 7.01 -12.20 7.84
C LYS A 225 7.76 -10.89 8.07
N LYS A 226 8.96 -10.75 7.53
CA LYS A 226 9.70 -9.46 7.57
C LYS A 226 8.96 -8.36 6.84
N LEU A 227 8.41 -8.63 5.65
CA LEU A 227 7.63 -7.64 4.91
C LEU A 227 6.38 -7.24 5.68
N LEU A 228 5.63 -8.22 6.19
CA LEU A 228 4.35 -8.01 6.89
C LEU A 228 4.51 -7.18 8.16
N ILE A 229 5.60 -7.37 8.93
CA ILE A 229 5.89 -6.54 10.11
C ILE A 229 6.11 -5.06 9.74
N ASN A 230 6.78 -4.80 8.62
CA ASN A 230 7.02 -3.45 8.13
C ASN A 230 5.75 -2.77 7.55
N GLN A 231 4.63 -3.47 7.51
CA GLN A 231 3.31 -2.92 7.18
C GLN A 231 2.53 -2.44 8.40
N PHE A 232 3.14 -2.42 9.58
CA PHE A 232 2.56 -1.89 10.80
C PHE A 232 2.13 -0.42 10.63
N HIS A 233 1.02 -0.04 11.30
CA HIS A 233 0.33 1.24 11.06
C HIS A 233 1.13 2.51 11.40
N ASP A 234 2.29 2.41 12.04
CA ASP A 234 3.23 3.51 12.23
C ASP A 234 4.55 3.33 11.46
N ILE A 235 4.80 2.19 10.81
CA ILE A 235 5.99 2.00 9.96
C ILE A 235 5.68 2.44 8.53
N ILE A 236 4.71 1.79 7.86
CA ILE A 236 4.40 2.11 6.46
C ILE A 236 3.89 3.55 6.25
N PRO A 237 3.18 4.18 7.19
CA PRO A 237 2.78 5.58 7.07
C PRO A 237 3.94 6.59 7.15
N GLY A 238 5.06 6.23 7.77
CA GLY A 238 6.19 7.12 7.92
C GLY A 238 6.23 7.87 9.25
N SER A 239 5.43 7.48 10.24
CA SER A 239 5.24 8.19 11.51
C SER A 239 6.10 7.69 12.68
N SER A 240 6.94 6.67 12.46
CA SER A 240 7.87 6.14 13.45
C SER A 240 9.15 6.98 13.61
N ILE A 241 9.94 6.68 14.63
CA ILE A 241 11.25 7.30 14.86
C ILE A 241 12.29 6.80 13.85
N ASN A 242 13.35 7.58 13.63
CA ASN A 242 14.39 7.28 12.66
C ASN A 242 15.02 5.87 12.80
N MET A 243 15.21 5.39 14.03
CA MET A 243 15.78 4.05 14.28
C MET A 243 14.93 2.94 13.68
N VAL A 244 13.61 3.08 13.67
CA VAL A 244 12.69 2.13 13.02
C VAL A 244 12.96 2.08 11.52
N TYR A 245 13.13 3.24 10.87
CA TYR A 245 13.40 3.28 9.41
C TYR A 245 14.77 2.75 9.03
N GLN A 246 15.78 2.92 9.87
CA GLN A 246 17.07 2.26 9.69
C GLN A 246 16.91 0.73 9.67
N THR A 247 16.10 0.19 10.58
CA THR A 247 15.76 -1.25 10.61
C THR A 247 14.96 -1.66 9.39
N THR A 248 13.91 -0.91 9.06
CA THR A 248 13.03 -1.19 7.91
C THR A 248 13.81 -1.25 6.60
N HIS A 249 14.70 -0.29 6.33
CA HIS A 249 15.50 -0.29 5.11
C HIS A 249 16.44 -1.48 5.05
N LYS A 250 17.11 -1.82 6.16
CA LYS A 250 17.95 -3.01 6.25
C LYS A 250 17.16 -4.29 5.98
N GLU A 251 15.98 -4.43 6.56
CA GLU A 251 15.12 -5.60 6.35
C GLU A 251 14.62 -5.68 4.91
N TYR A 252 14.29 -4.56 4.27
CA TYR A 252 13.93 -4.53 2.86
C TYR A 252 15.08 -4.97 1.96
N ASP A 253 16.32 -4.55 2.24
CA ASP A 253 17.50 -5.02 1.51
C ASP A 253 17.73 -6.54 1.70
N GLU A 254 17.53 -7.06 2.92
CA GLU A 254 17.59 -8.49 3.19
C GLU A 254 16.52 -9.27 2.41
N ILE A 255 15.28 -8.74 2.31
CA ILE A 255 14.22 -9.37 1.51
C ILE A 255 14.56 -9.33 0.03
N HIS A 256 15.07 -8.20 -0.49
CA HIS A 256 15.51 -8.10 -1.89
C HIS A 256 16.56 -9.13 -2.21
N LYS A 257 17.59 -9.23 -1.38
CA LYS A 257 18.68 -10.22 -1.54
C LYS A 257 18.16 -11.65 -1.47
N GLY A 258 17.32 -11.97 -0.45
CA GLY A 258 16.75 -13.32 -0.34
C GLY A 258 15.91 -13.71 -1.55
N CYS A 259 15.13 -12.77 -2.11
CA CYS A 259 14.41 -13.00 -3.35
C CYS A 259 15.35 -13.23 -4.55
N ASP A 260 16.43 -12.44 -4.68
CA ASP A 260 17.38 -12.59 -5.77
C ASP A 260 18.12 -13.95 -5.68
N ASP A 261 18.55 -14.35 -4.49
CA ASP A 261 19.15 -15.66 -4.24
C ASP A 261 18.19 -16.82 -4.62
N LEU A 262 16.88 -16.68 -4.31
CA LEU A 262 15.88 -17.68 -4.67
C LEU A 262 15.58 -17.69 -6.18
N ILE A 263 15.58 -16.54 -6.85
CA ILE A 263 15.46 -16.47 -8.31
C ILE A 263 16.65 -17.19 -8.96
N ASP A 264 17.87 -16.91 -8.53
CA ASP A 264 19.08 -17.54 -9.07
C ASP A 264 19.10 -19.06 -8.89
N GLN A 265 18.61 -19.55 -7.74
CA GLN A 265 18.49 -20.99 -7.49
C GLN A 265 17.46 -21.64 -8.40
N SER A 266 16.27 -21.07 -8.50
CA SER A 266 15.18 -21.64 -9.33
C SER A 266 15.53 -21.59 -10.81
N THR A 267 16.14 -20.51 -11.29
CA THR A 267 16.54 -20.38 -12.70
C THR A 267 17.59 -21.43 -13.10
N LYS A 268 18.55 -21.76 -12.22
CA LYS A 268 19.51 -22.84 -12.45
C LYS A 268 18.88 -24.23 -12.49
N ILE A 269 17.74 -24.43 -11.86
CA ILE A 269 16.97 -25.68 -11.92
C ILE A 269 16.13 -25.76 -13.20
N LEU A 270 15.48 -24.64 -13.56
CA LEU A 270 14.51 -24.61 -14.65
C LEU A 270 15.14 -24.50 -16.04
N PHE A 271 16.32 -23.87 -16.14
CA PHE A 271 16.93 -23.53 -17.42
C PHE A 271 18.40 -24.00 -17.49
N SER A 272 18.80 -24.45 -18.68
CA SER A 272 20.21 -24.61 -18.99
C SER A 272 20.84 -23.28 -19.38
N GLU A 273 22.11 -23.07 -19.03
CA GLU A 273 22.85 -21.90 -19.47
C GLU A 273 22.99 -21.87 -21.00
N ASP A 274 22.62 -20.75 -21.61
CA ASP A 274 22.79 -20.45 -23.03
C ASP A 274 23.22 -18.99 -23.17
N GLU A 275 24.48 -18.76 -23.57
CA GLU A 275 25.00 -17.38 -23.76
C GLU A 275 24.33 -16.60 -24.89
N ASN A 276 23.54 -17.29 -25.72
CA ASN A 276 22.81 -16.72 -26.85
C ASN A 276 21.30 -16.56 -26.60
N ALA A 277 20.83 -16.89 -25.40
CA ALA A 277 19.42 -16.75 -25.03
C ALA A 277 19.24 -16.14 -23.63
N PHE A 278 18.15 -15.39 -23.44
CA PHE A 278 17.64 -15.06 -22.12
C PHE A 278 16.13 -15.28 -22.07
N VAL A 279 15.61 -15.43 -20.87
CA VAL A 279 14.18 -15.73 -20.63
C VAL A 279 13.57 -14.63 -19.79
N LEU A 280 12.34 -14.22 -20.16
CA LEU A 280 11.49 -13.37 -19.35
C LEU A 280 10.24 -14.15 -18.91
N MET A 281 9.82 -13.94 -17.67
CA MET A 281 8.60 -14.52 -17.14
C MET A 281 7.55 -13.42 -16.93
N ASN A 282 6.37 -13.58 -17.53
CA ASN A 282 5.21 -12.77 -17.17
C ASN A 282 4.45 -13.45 -16.02
N THR A 283 4.47 -12.85 -14.85
CA THR A 283 3.75 -13.33 -13.66
C THR A 283 2.32 -12.82 -13.54
N LEU A 284 1.84 -12.04 -14.52
CA LEU A 284 0.47 -11.50 -14.55
C LEU A 284 -0.47 -12.46 -15.26
N SER A 285 -1.76 -12.42 -14.89
CA SER A 285 -2.81 -13.21 -15.51
C SER A 285 -3.36 -12.65 -16.84
N TYR A 286 -2.71 -11.61 -17.35
CA TYR A 286 -3.01 -10.95 -18.62
C TYR A 286 -1.74 -10.63 -19.40
N SER A 287 -1.86 -10.41 -20.70
CA SER A 287 -0.74 -10.04 -21.56
C SER A 287 -0.15 -8.70 -21.10
N TRP A 288 1.18 -8.65 -21.03
CA TRP A 288 1.91 -7.45 -20.67
C TRP A 288 2.74 -6.95 -21.85
N GLN A 289 2.75 -5.65 -22.06
CA GLN A 289 3.59 -4.98 -23.04
C GLN A 289 4.39 -3.87 -22.37
N GLY A 290 5.65 -3.75 -22.72
CA GLY A 290 6.48 -2.70 -22.14
C GLY A 290 7.96 -2.82 -22.50
N MET A 291 8.73 -1.89 -21.93
CA MET A 291 10.17 -1.84 -22.09
C MET A 291 10.85 -2.74 -21.07
N VAL A 292 11.83 -3.50 -21.51
CA VAL A 292 12.72 -4.31 -20.66
C VAL A 292 14.16 -3.99 -20.99
N ILE A 293 15.00 -3.95 -19.96
CA ILE A 293 16.45 -3.82 -20.15
C ILE A 293 16.97 -5.20 -20.55
N ILE A 294 17.68 -5.27 -21.69
CA ILE A 294 18.29 -6.51 -22.14
C ILE A 294 19.64 -6.74 -21.45
N PRO A 295 20.09 -8.00 -21.27
CA PRO A 295 21.41 -8.28 -20.68
C PRO A 295 22.55 -7.67 -21.51
N GLU A 296 23.59 -7.15 -20.86
CA GLU A 296 24.74 -6.50 -21.50
C GLU A 296 25.44 -7.41 -22.53
N SER A 297 25.48 -8.71 -22.27
CA SER A 297 26.05 -9.71 -23.20
C SER A 297 25.35 -9.76 -24.57
N PHE A 298 24.16 -9.13 -24.68
CA PHE A 298 23.37 -9.05 -25.93
C PHE A 298 23.58 -7.74 -26.69
N TYR A 299 24.32 -6.78 -26.14
CA TYR A 299 24.58 -5.50 -26.80
C TYR A 299 25.34 -5.73 -28.12
N GLY A 300 24.99 -4.94 -29.13
CA GLY A 300 25.56 -5.07 -30.48
C GLY A 300 24.97 -6.21 -31.33
N HIS A 301 23.81 -6.74 -30.92
CA HIS A 301 23.07 -7.76 -31.69
C HIS A 301 21.59 -7.37 -31.81
N THR A 302 20.91 -7.84 -32.85
CA THR A 302 19.46 -7.90 -32.88
C THR A 302 18.97 -8.93 -31.86
N ILE A 303 17.77 -8.72 -31.33
CA ILE A 303 17.12 -9.67 -30.40
C ILE A 303 15.90 -10.24 -31.10
N LEU A 304 15.84 -11.57 -31.15
CA LEU A 304 14.75 -12.30 -31.77
C LEU A 304 13.82 -12.87 -30.70
N ASN A 305 12.51 -12.73 -30.89
CA ASN A 305 11.50 -13.37 -30.06
C ASN A 305 11.34 -14.89 -30.42
N ASP A 306 10.43 -15.59 -29.75
CA ASP A 306 10.14 -17.01 -29.98
C ASP A 306 9.65 -17.33 -31.40
N LEU A 307 9.15 -16.32 -32.13
CA LEU A 307 8.72 -16.45 -33.53
C LEU A 307 9.84 -16.15 -34.54
N GLY A 308 11.02 -15.80 -34.06
CA GLY A 308 12.16 -15.39 -34.90
C GLY A 308 12.07 -13.96 -35.43
N GLU A 309 11.18 -13.14 -34.88
CA GLU A 309 11.00 -11.74 -35.27
C GLU A 309 11.94 -10.86 -34.47
N ALA A 310 12.56 -9.89 -35.13
CA ALA A 310 13.47 -8.95 -34.49
C ALA A 310 12.71 -7.89 -33.66
N LEU A 311 13.12 -7.73 -32.42
CA LEU A 311 12.58 -6.69 -31.55
C LEU A 311 13.11 -5.31 -31.94
N LYS A 312 12.30 -4.28 -31.69
CA LYS A 312 12.78 -2.90 -31.70
C LYS A 312 13.62 -2.66 -30.45
N LEU A 313 14.81 -2.12 -30.66
CA LEU A 313 15.78 -1.77 -29.62
C LEU A 313 15.94 -0.27 -29.53
N GLN A 314 16.21 0.21 -28.31
CA GLN A 314 16.49 1.61 -28.04
C GLN A 314 17.67 1.70 -27.06
N LYS A 315 18.61 2.61 -27.35
CA LYS A 315 19.66 2.94 -26.39
C LYS A 315 19.18 4.03 -25.43
N ASN A 316 19.34 3.81 -24.13
CA ASN A 316 19.00 4.74 -23.05
C ASN A 316 20.20 4.86 -22.10
N GLY A 317 21.05 5.86 -22.34
CA GLY A 317 22.35 6.01 -21.71
C GLY A 317 23.27 4.79 -22.02
N GLU A 318 23.75 4.11 -21.01
CA GLU A 318 24.58 2.90 -21.18
C GLU A 318 23.74 1.62 -21.39
N LYS A 319 22.42 1.69 -21.21
CA LYS A 319 21.52 0.52 -21.29
C LYS A 319 20.89 0.43 -22.68
N ILE A 320 20.61 -0.81 -23.08
CA ILE A 320 19.76 -1.09 -24.24
C ILE A 320 18.45 -1.67 -23.74
N GLU A 321 17.36 -1.15 -24.23
CA GLU A 321 15.99 -1.52 -23.91
C GLU A 321 15.31 -2.11 -25.15
N ALA A 322 14.44 -3.09 -24.93
CA ALA A 322 13.59 -3.67 -25.96
C ALA A 322 12.13 -3.51 -25.59
N PHE A 323 11.27 -3.26 -26.58
CA PHE A 323 9.83 -3.35 -26.38
C PHE A 323 9.38 -4.78 -26.62
N VAL A 324 8.75 -5.38 -25.60
CA VAL A 324 8.32 -6.78 -25.63
C VAL A 324 6.83 -6.92 -25.33
N THR A 325 6.23 -7.97 -25.89
CA THR A 325 4.90 -8.46 -25.53
C THR A 325 5.06 -9.84 -24.91
N LEU A 326 4.57 -10.00 -23.69
CA LEU A 326 4.63 -11.25 -22.95
C LEU A 326 3.21 -11.80 -22.69
N ASN A 327 2.95 -13.03 -23.07
CA ASN A 327 1.67 -13.70 -22.81
C ASN A 327 1.47 -13.93 -21.29
N PRO A 328 0.20 -14.12 -20.84
CA PRO A 328 -0.11 -14.36 -19.43
C PRO A 328 0.58 -15.62 -18.89
N LEU A 329 1.19 -15.54 -17.69
CA LEU A 329 1.72 -16.69 -16.95
C LEU A 329 2.66 -17.60 -17.78
N THR A 330 3.50 -16.98 -18.63
CA THR A 330 4.41 -17.71 -19.51
C THR A 330 5.88 -17.29 -19.38
N PHE A 331 6.74 -18.19 -19.79
CA PHE A 331 8.14 -17.87 -20.11
C PHE A 331 8.25 -17.59 -21.60
N SER A 332 8.97 -16.52 -21.95
CA SER A 332 9.30 -16.15 -23.32
C SER A 332 10.82 -16.12 -23.48
N THR A 333 11.33 -16.80 -24.49
CA THR A 333 12.76 -16.90 -24.77
C THR A 333 13.17 -15.90 -25.85
N PHE A 334 14.23 -15.18 -25.60
CA PHE A 334 14.79 -14.22 -26.54
C PHE A 334 16.22 -14.63 -26.91
N ARG A 335 16.57 -14.54 -28.19
CA ARG A 335 17.83 -15.03 -28.74
C ARG A 335 18.62 -13.94 -29.43
N LYS A 336 19.96 -14.05 -29.39
CA LYS A 336 20.82 -13.23 -30.21
C LYS A 336 20.59 -13.52 -31.68
N GLY A 337 20.36 -12.46 -32.45
CA GLY A 337 20.38 -12.48 -33.90
C GLY A 337 21.70 -11.96 -34.46
N GLU A 338 21.66 -11.37 -35.65
CA GLU A 338 22.82 -10.81 -36.31
C GLU A 338 23.40 -9.60 -35.57
N LYS A 339 24.67 -9.27 -35.85
CA LYS A 339 25.26 -8.05 -35.31
C LYS A 339 24.53 -6.82 -35.84
N SER A 340 24.20 -5.91 -34.93
CA SER A 340 23.50 -4.68 -35.24
C SER A 340 23.89 -3.60 -34.24
N ASN A 341 24.02 -2.38 -34.70
CA ASN A 341 24.22 -1.22 -33.83
C ASN A 341 22.89 -0.58 -33.52
N THR A 342 22.63 -0.35 -32.23
CA THR A 342 21.49 0.48 -31.80
C THR A 342 21.93 1.92 -31.73
N GLU A 343 21.38 2.77 -32.60
CA GLU A 343 21.70 4.19 -32.62
C GLU A 343 20.93 4.92 -31.51
N GLU A 344 21.59 5.94 -30.95
CA GLU A 344 20.96 6.88 -30.04
C GLU A 344 20.44 8.05 -30.88
N LEU A 345 19.14 8.25 -30.87
CA LEU A 345 18.51 9.40 -31.51
C LEU A 345 18.29 10.48 -30.45
N ILE A 346 18.77 11.71 -30.70
CA ILE A 346 18.57 12.85 -29.81
C ILE A 346 17.55 13.78 -30.48
N ASP A 347 16.48 14.04 -29.73
CA ASP A 347 15.49 15.05 -30.11
C ASP A 347 15.55 16.22 -29.12
N ASN A 348 15.74 17.44 -29.66
CA ASN A 348 15.89 18.65 -28.86
C ASN A 348 14.55 19.34 -28.52
N GLY A 349 13.42 18.70 -28.79
CA GLY A 349 12.10 19.27 -28.53
C GLY A 349 11.60 18.98 -27.09
N LEU A 350 10.90 19.96 -26.51
CA LEU A 350 10.21 19.85 -25.23
C LEU A 350 8.77 19.31 -25.41
N ILE A 351 8.57 18.45 -26.41
CA ILE A 351 7.28 17.85 -26.73
C ILE A 351 7.39 16.34 -26.59
N LEU A 352 6.53 15.74 -25.78
CA LEU A 352 6.30 14.30 -25.72
C LEU A 352 4.97 13.98 -26.40
N GLU A 353 4.99 13.13 -27.40
CA GLU A 353 3.82 12.85 -28.21
C GLU A 353 3.77 11.40 -28.66
N ASN A 354 2.58 10.80 -28.57
CA ASN A 354 2.22 9.51 -29.14
C ASN A 354 0.84 9.61 -29.84
N ASP A 355 0.24 8.48 -30.17
CA ASP A 355 -1.06 8.44 -30.86
C ASP A 355 -2.23 8.91 -29.97
N LEU A 356 -2.08 8.90 -28.64
CA LEU A 356 -3.14 9.19 -27.68
C LEU A 356 -3.04 10.58 -27.07
N ILE A 357 -1.82 11.06 -26.80
CA ILE A 357 -1.59 12.28 -26.02
C ILE A 357 -0.40 13.07 -26.53
N ARG A 358 -0.45 14.42 -26.34
CA ARG A 358 0.64 15.34 -26.61
C ARG A 358 0.87 16.26 -25.43
N TYR A 359 2.07 16.21 -24.85
CA TYR A 359 2.53 17.11 -23.78
C TYR A 359 3.55 18.11 -24.34
N GLU A 360 3.41 19.38 -23.96
CA GLU A 360 4.40 20.41 -24.23
C GLU A 360 4.93 21.02 -22.93
N PHE A 361 6.24 21.21 -22.86
CA PHE A 361 6.92 21.81 -21.71
C PHE A 361 7.61 23.10 -22.13
N ASN A 362 7.73 24.03 -21.19
CA ASN A 362 8.58 25.21 -21.34
C ASN A 362 9.99 24.98 -20.77
N ASP A 363 10.85 25.99 -20.89
CA ASP A 363 12.24 25.96 -20.42
C ASP A 363 12.34 25.88 -18.86
N GLN A 364 11.27 26.18 -18.15
CA GLN A 364 11.15 26.04 -16.70
C GLN A 364 10.68 24.65 -16.27
N GLY A 365 10.56 23.71 -17.23
CA GLY A 365 10.07 22.35 -16.95
C GLY A 365 8.57 22.27 -16.64
N GLN A 366 7.83 23.36 -16.82
CA GLN A 366 6.39 23.39 -16.61
C GLN A 366 5.68 22.85 -17.84
N MET A 367 4.63 22.07 -17.62
CA MET A 367 3.76 21.58 -18.68
C MET A 367 2.79 22.70 -19.08
N ILE A 368 2.90 23.16 -20.32
CA ILE A 368 2.08 24.27 -20.87
C ILE A 368 0.95 23.78 -21.76
N SER A 369 0.96 22.51 -22.15
CA SER A 369 -0.15 21.84 -22.84
C SER A 369 -0.14 20.35 -22.51
N ALA A 370 -1.33 19.80 -22.30
CA ALA A 370 -1.59 18.36 -22.20
C ALA A 370 -2.85 18.06 -23.04
N PHE A 371 -2.64 17.74 -24.31
CA PHE A 371 -3.73 17.53 -25.25
C PHE A 371 -4.07 16.05 -25.38
N ASP A 372 -5.31 15.68 -25.05
CA ASP A 372 -5.86 14.36 -25.28
C ASP A 372 -6.41 14.27 -26.70
N LYS A 373 -5.80 13.40 -27.52
CA LYS A 373 -6.14 13.25 -28.95
C LYS A 373 -7.40 12.44 -29.20
N GLU A 374 -7.78 11.55 -28.25
CA GLU A 374 -8.99 10.72 -28.38
C GLU A 374 -10.25 11.54 -28.21
N ILE A 375 -10.26 12.45 -27.23
CA ILE A 375 -11.40 13.35 -27.00
C ILE A 375 -11.23 14.74 -27.63
N GLY A 376 -10.05 15.03 -28.22
CA GLY A 376 -9.77 16.28 -28.91
C GLY A 376 -9.76 17.51 -27.99
N LYS A 377 -9.25 17.38 -26.75
CA LYS A 377 -9.31 18.44 -25.74
C LYS A 377 -7.99 18.66 -25.02
N GLU A 378 -7.77 19.94 -24.68
CA GLU A 378 -6.78 20.33 -23.69
C GLU A 378 -7.28 19.94 -22.30
N VAL A 379 -6.47 19.21 -21.52
CA VAL A 379 -6.84 18.69 -20.20
C VAL A 379 -6.25 19.47 -19.03
N ILE A 380 -5.36 20.42 -19.30
CA ILE A 380 -4.89 21.37 -18.28
C ILE A 380 -5.43 22.78 -18.60
N TYR A 381 -5.72 23.53 -17.54
CA TYR A 381 -6.30 24.88 -17.68
C TYR A 381 -5.24 25.97 -17.69
N ASP A 382 -4.16 25.80 -16.95
CA ASP A 382 -3.07 26.76 -16.76
C ASP A 382 -1.74 26.05 -17.00
N VAL A 383 -0.82 26.07 -16.06
CA VAL A 383 0.45 25.35 -16.13
C VAL A 383 0.46 24.19 -15.16
N GLY A 384 0.93 23.03 -15.63
CA GLY A 384 1.17 21.84 -14.82
C GLY A 384 2.64 21.67 -14.48
N ASN A 385 2.96 20.63 -13.71
CA ASN A 385 4.32 20.27 -13.32
C ASN A 385 5.09 21.41 -12.60
N VAL A 386 4.40 22.17 -11.76
CA VAL A 386 4.99 23.20 -10.92
C VAL A 386 5.40 22.57 -9.58
N LEU A 387 6.71 22.51 -9.31
CA LEU A 387 7.26 22.01 -8.06
C LEU A 387 7.42 23.16 -7.09
N SER A 388 6.72 23.09 -5.96
CA SER A 388 6.68 24.17 -4.96
C SER A 388 7.05 23.66 -3.58
N LEU A 389 7.85 24.43 -2.85
CA LEU A 389 8.20 24.19 -1.47
C LEU A 389 7.34 25.05 -0.56
N TYR A 390 6.72 24.45 0.42
CA TYR A 390 5.88 25.11 1.41
C TYR A 390 6.41 24.88 2.81
N GLU A 391 6.17 25.83 3.71
CA GLU A 391 6.38 25.59 5.13
C GLU A 391 5.28 24.67 5.66
N ASP A 392 5.71 23.55 6.26
CA ASP A 392 4.80 22.59 6.89
C ASP A 392 4.89 22.71 8.42
N ARG A 393 3.83 23.28 9.02
CA ARG A 393 3.69 23.44 10.48
C ARG A 393 2.26 23.08 10.90
N PRO A 394 1.92 21.79 10.97
CA PRO A 394 0.61 21.40 11.42
C PRO A 394 0.36 21.78 12.89
N ASN A 395 -0.88 22.04 13.25
CA ASN A 395 -1.26 22.40 14.63
C ASN A 395 -1.02 21.25 15.62
N ASN A 396 -1.22 20.02 15.16
CA ASN A 396 -1.04 18.80 15.95
C ASN A 396 -0.48 17.69 15.05
N TRP A 397 0.17 16.70 15.66
CA TRP A 397 0.56 15.46 14.99
C TRP A 397 1.51 15.67 13.80
N ASP A 398 2.58 16.39 14.04
CA ASP A 398 3.58 16.78 13.02
C ASP A 398 4.20 15.61 12.25
N ALA A 399 4.25 14.40 12.83
CA ALA A 399 4.69 13.20 12.12
C ALA A 399 3.60 12.55 11.24
N TRP A 400 2.35 12.93 11.37
CA TRP A 400 1.20 12.31 10.69
C TRP A 400 0.45 13.27 9.78
N ASP A 401 0.32 14.54 10.15
CA ASP A 401 -0.55 15.47 9.46
C ASP A 401 0.18 16.48 8.60
N ILE A 402 -0.56 16.98 7.63
CA ILE A 402 -0.30 18.21 6.89
C ILE A 402 -1.63 18.97 6.87
N ASP A 403 -1.66 20.14 7.51
CA ASP A 403 -2.85 20.97 7.55
C ASP A 403 -3.03 21.73 6.24
N PHE A 404 -4.29 21.95 5.81
CA PHE A 404 -4.60 22.55 4.51
C PHE A 404 -4.04 23.98 4.33
N PHE A 405 -3.81 24.71 5.41
CA PHE A 405 -3.28 26.07 5.36
C PHE A 405 -1.78 26.16 5.00
N TYR A 406 -1.06 25.02 4.88
CA TYR A 406 0.30 25.01 4.34
C TYR A 406 0.38 25.73 2.99
N ARG A 407 -0.72 25.72 2.22
CA ARG A 407 -0.81 26.39 0.91
C ARG A 407 -0.66 27.90 0.96
N GLU A 408 -0.84 28.51 2.14
CA GLU A 408 -0.66 29.95 2.38
C GLU A 408 0.81 30.31 2.68
N ALA A 409 1.66 29.32 2.92
CA ALA A 409 3.06 29.47 3.30
C ALA A 409 4.03 28.96 2.22
N LEU A 410 3.84 29.41 0.98
CA LEU A 410 4.78 29.15 -0.11
C LEU A 410 6.13 29.76 0.19
N LEU A 411 7.19 28.96 0.23
CA LEU A 411 8.56 29.39 0.42
C LEU A 411 9.26 29.65 -0.93
N GLU A 412 9.14 28.70 -1.86
CA GLU A 412 9.91 28.74 -3.10
C GLU A 412 9.22 27.89 -4.17
N THR A 413 9.44 28.27 -5.43
CA THR A 413 9.12 27.42 -6.60
C THR A 413 10.44 26.95 -7.22
N ALA A 414 10.53 25.65 -7.52
CA ALA A 414 11.73 25.05 -8.08
C ALA A 414 12.16 25.68 -9.39
N VAL A 415 13.48 25.84 -9.55
CA VAL A 415 14.09 26.39 -10.76
C VAL A 415 14.85 25.30 -11.50
N VAL A 416 14.67 25.21 -12.81
CA VAL A 416 15.44 24.27 -13.65
C VAL A 416 16.90 24.71 -13.65
N SER A 417 17.78 23.86 -13.11
CA SER A 417 19.24 24.04 -13.13
C SER A 417 19.88 23.29 -14.30
N ASN A 418 19.26 22.22 -14.78
CA ASN A 418 19.71 21.49 -15.96
C ASN A 418 18.53 20.80 -16.65
N LYS A 419 18.56 20.77 -17.97
CA LYS A 419 17.66 19.96 -18.78
C LYS A 419 18.46 19.05 -19.69
N LEU A 420 18.19 17.77 -19.63
CA LEU A 420 18.68 16.79 -20.58
C LEU A 420 17.59 16.52 -21.60
N LEU A 421 17.86 16.85 -22.85
CA LEU A 421 16.92 16.65 -23.94
C LEU A 421 16.91 15.18 -24.34
N ALA A 422 15.74 14.75 -24.71
CA ALA A 422 15.29 13.40 -24.87
C ALA A 422 16.21 12.47 -25.65
N LEU A 423 16.46 11.34 -25.05
CA LEU A 423 16.86 10.13 -25.77
C LEU A 423 15.62 9.60 -26.53
N THR A 424 15.66 9.53 -27.84
CA THR A 424 14.62 8.90 -28.64
C THR A 424 15.22 7.81 -29.48
N GLY A 425 14.94 6.57 -29.16
CA GLY A 425 15.28 5.42 -30.00
C GLY A 425 14.15 4.97 -30.92
N GLY A 426 13.09 5.77 -31.07
CA GLY A 426 11.93 5.42 -31.86
C GLY A 426 10.92 4.48 -31.17
N ILE A 427 11.16 4.10 -29.92
CA ILE A 427 10.22 3.30 -29.10
C ILE A 427 9.59 4.17 -28.01
N SER A 428 10.41 4.89 -27.24
CA SER A 428 9.98 5.83 -26.22
C SER A 428 10.74 7.15 -26.35
N LYS A 429 10.14 8.21 -25.85
CA LYS A 429 10.75 9.53 -25.73
C LYS A 429 10.72 9.94 -24.28
N GLN A 430 11.82 10.53 -23.76
CA GLN A 430 11.94 10.96 -22.37
C GLN A 430 12.54 12.36 -22.34
N ILE A 431 12.05 13.21 -21.46
CA ILE A 431 12.67 14.49 -21.07
C ILE A 431 13.12 14.37 -19.62
N GLU A 432 14.34 14.79 -19.33
CA GLU A 432 14.83 14.87 -17.96
C GLU A 432 15.07 16.32 -17.58
N PHE A 433 14.51 16.74 -16.46
CA PHE A 433 14.77 18.04 -15.84
C PHE A 433 15.47 17.82 -14.51
N THR A 434 16.44 18.67 -14.20
CA THR A 434 16.99 18.82 -12.86
C THR A 434 16.55 20.16 -12.32
N PHE A 435 15.94 20.14 -11.13
CA PHE A 435 15.48 21.34 -10.45
C PHE A 435 16.26 21.54 -9.16
N ASP A 436 16.54 22.78 -8.84
CA ASP A 436 17.02 23.21 -7.52
C ASP A 436 15.85 23.82 -6.75
N ILE A 437 15.72 23.45 -5.48
CA ILE A 437 14.69 23.95 -4.58
C ILE A 437 15.18 23.86 -3.12
N GLY A 438 15.28 25.00 -2.44
CA GLY A 438 15.95 25.09 -1.13
C GLY A 438 17.35 24.49 -1.21
N ASP A 439 17.70 23.65 -0.23
CA ASP A 439 18.98 22.92 -0.19
C ASP A 439 18.92 21.57 -0.93
N SER A 440 17.89 21.34 -1.74
CA SER A 440 17.63 20.06 -2.40
C SER A 440 17.69 20.15 -3.92
N ASN A 441 17.97 19.01 -4.54
CA ASN A 441 18.02 18.84 -5.99
C ASN A 441 17.03 17.74 -6.40
N ILE A 442 16.20 17.98 -7.40
CA ILE A 442 15.19 17.04 -7.89
C ILE A 442 15.49 16.67 -9.33
N VAL A 443 15.72 15.41 -9.63
CA VAL A 443 15.82 14.89 -11.00
C VAL A 443 14.48 14.25 -11.37
N GLN A 444 13.83 14.85 -12.37
CA GLN A 444 12.53 14.38 -12.86
C GLN A 444 12.70 13.83 -14.28
N LYS A 445 12.21 12.62 -14.51
CA LYS A 445 12.14 11.96 -15.82
C LYS A 445 10.67 11.80 -16.21
N ILE A 446 10.33 12.29 -17.38
CA ILE A 446 8.96 12.27 -17.93
C ILE A 446 8.97 11.51 -19.24
#